data_bbcddd21fed3db09d92c8053f76acd50
#
_entry.id   bbcddd21fed3db09d92c8053f76acd50
#
_cell.length_a   1.000
_cell.length_b   1.000
_cell.length_c   1.000
_cell.angle_alpha   90.00
_cell.angle_beta   90.00
_cell.angle_gamma   90.00
#
_symmetry.space_group_name_H-M   'P 1'
#
loop_
_entity.id
_entity.type
_entity.pdbx_description
1 polymer ?
#
loop_
_entity_poly.entity_id
_entity_poly.type
_entity_poly.pdbx_seq_one_letter_code
_entity_poly.pdbx_strand_id
1 'polypeptide(L)'
;MKTIRLRADKERALLRRHPWVFAGSIDKGKADPGETVRVEAADGRFLAWAAYSPSSMIRVRAWSFDEAERIDAAFFERRIARALALRGRLAVASDGVRLVHAEADGLPGLIVDRYGDLLSAQFLSAGMERWRDTVADLLMQATGARGLYERSDSGTRQLEGDRKSTRLNSSHEWISRMPSS
;
A
#
# COMPACT_ATOMS: atom_id res chain seq x y z
N MET A 1 10.35 -3.70 -17.25
CA MET A 1 9.10 -3.41 -16.52
C MET A 1 7.95 -4.09 -17.25
N LYS A 2 7.06 -4.78 -16.53
CA LYS A 2 5.93 -5.51 -17.14
C LYS A 2 4.75 -4.57 -17.39
N THR A 3 3.94 -4.88 -18.41
CA THR A 3 2.78 -4.07 -18.80
C THR A 3 1.50 -4.89 -18.68
N ILE A 4 0.47 -4.27 -18.13
CA ILE A 4 -0.91 -4.80 -18.10
C ILE A 4 -1.74 -3.95 -19.04
N ARG A 5 -2.32 -4.55 -20.07
CA ARG A 5 -3.19 -3.87 -21.04
C ARG A 5 -4.65 -4.15 -20.73
N LEU A 6 -5.44 -3.10 -20.73
CA LEU A 6 -6.88 -3.20 -20.52
C LEU A 6 -7.60 -3.51 -21.84
N ARG A 7 -8.77 -4.12 -21.73
CA ARG A 7 -9.72 -4.26 -22.83
C ARG A 7 -10.26 -2.89 -23.21
N ALA A 8 -10.70 -2.74 -24.46
CA ALA A 8 -11.37 -1.53 -24.93
C ALA A 8 -12.53 -1.15 -23.99
N ASP A 9 -12.71 0.13 -23.77
CA ASP A 9 -13.75 0.74 -22.92
C ASP A 9 -13.68 0.40 -21.42
N LYS A 10 -12.59 -0.24 -20.94
CA LYS A 10 -12.39 -0.57 -19.52
C LYS A 10 -11.48 0.44 -18.77
N GLU A 11 -10.95 1.44 -19.44
CA GLU A 11 -10.09 2.49 -18.87
C GLU A 11 -10.85 3.58 -18.10
N ARG A 12 -12.17 3.66 -18.22
CA ARG A 12 -12.99 4.75 -17.65
C ARG A 12 -12.78 4.99 -16.15
N ALA A 13 -12.58 3.91 -15.37
CA ALA A 13 -12.35 4.01 -13.94
C ALA A 13 -11.01 4.72 -13.67
N LEU A 14 -9.91 4.30 -14.31
CA LEU A 14 -8.59 4.93 -14.16
C LEU A 14 -8.57 6.38 -14.65
N LEU A 15 -9.25 6.70 -15.75
CA LEU A 15 -9.38 8.07 -16.25
C LEU A 15 -10.09 9.01 -15.25
N ARG A 16 -10.97 8.45 -14.42
CA ARG A 16 -11.61 9.16 -13.30
C ARG A 16 -10.81 9.09 -12.00
N ARG A 17 -9.54 8.66 -12.06
CA ARG A 17 -8.65 8.49 -10.90
C ARG A 17 -9.12 7.45 -9.89
N HIS A 18 -10.01 6.53 -10.26
CA HIS A 18 -10.35 5.38 -9.42
C HIS A 18 -9.20 4.36 -9.46
N PRO A 19 -8.64 3.94 -8.31
CA PRO A 19 -7.39 3.20 -8.29
C PRO A 19 -7.50 1.70 -8.61
N TRP A 20 -8.70 1.16 -8.78
CA TRP A 20 -8.90 -0.29 -8.91
C TRP A 20 -9.18 -0.73 -10.33
N VAL A 21 -8.51 -1.81 -10.74
CA VAL A 21 -8.79 -2.54 -11.98
C VAL A 21 -9.14 -3.98 -11.63
N PHE A 22 -10.33 -4.40 -12.00
CA PHE A 22 -10.79 -5.76 -11.79
C PHE A 22 -10.25 -6.72 -12.85
N ALA A 23 -10.11 -8.01 -12.49
CA ALA A 23 -9.57 -9.05 -13.35
C ALA A 23 -10.23 -9.10 -14.75
N GLY A 24 -11.56 -8.95 -14.80
CA GLY A 24 -12.32 -8.96 -16.06
C GLY A 24 -12.05 -7.78 -17.00
N SER A 25 -11.37 -6.73 -16.53
CA SER A 25 -11.00 -5.57 -17.35
C SER A 25 -9.67 -5.74 -18.08
N ILE A 26 -8.90 -6.78 -17.76
CA ILE A 26 -7.58 -7.02 -18.35
C ILE A 26 -7.72 -7.83 -19.64
N ASP A 27 -7.08 -7.36 -20.70
CA ASP A 27 -6.92 -8.09 -21.97
C ASP A 27 -5.70 -8.99 -21.90
N LYS A 28 -4.52 -8.41 -21.60
CA LYS A 28 -3.25 -9.16 -21.55
C LYS A 28 -2.26 -8.56 -20.56
N GLY A 29 -1.28 -9.38 -20.22
CA GLY A 29 -0.22 -9.06 -19.29
C GLY A 29 -0.35 -9.85 -17.98
N LYS A 30 0.79 -10.18 -17.40
CA LYS A 30 0.94 -10.82 -16.08
C LYS A 30 2.19 -10.31 -15.41
N ALA A 31 2.18 -10.31 -14.09
CA ALA A 31 3.33 -9.93 -13.26
C ALA A 31 3.37 -10.78 -11.99
N ASP A 32 4.44 -10.65 -11.24
CA ASP A 32 4.57 -11.33 -9.95
C ASP A 32 3.73 -10.59 -8.88
N PRO A 33 3.35 -11.27 -7.78
CA PRO A 33 2.60 -10.63 -6.71
C PRO A 33 3.30 -9.36 -6.20
N GLY A 34 2.56 -8.26 -6.15
CA GLY A 34 3.04 -6.98 -5.68
C GLY A 34 3.98 -6.22 -6.64
N GLU A 35 4.32 -6.79 -7.78
CA GLU A 35 5.19 -6.12 -8.76
C GLU A 35 4.54 -4.84 -9.29
N THR A 36 5.33 -3.77 -9.37
CA THR A 36 4.91 -2.53 -10.00
C THR A 36 4.89 -2.69 -11.51
N VAL A 37 3.75 -2.41 -12.11
CA VAL A 37 3.48 -2.57 -13.54
C VAL A 37 3.01 -1.27 -14.17
N ARG A 38 3.25 -1.13 -15.47
CA ARG A 38 2.64 -0.12 -16.32
C ARG A 38 1.25 -0.60 -16.74
N VAL A 39 0.24 0.22 -16.52
CA VAL A 39 -1.13 -0.05 -17.01
C VAL A 39 -1.39 0.80 -18.23
N GLU A 40 -1.88 0.16 -19.28
CA GLU A 40 -2.18 0.79 -20.57
C GLU A 40 -3.64 0.55 -20.99
N ALA A 41 -4.19 1.50 -21.72
CA ALA A 41 -5.42 1.32 -22.47
C ALA A 41 -5.23 0.33 -23.63
N ALA A 42 -6.31 -0.05 -24.31
CA ALA A 42 -6.27 -0.93 -25.46
C ALA A 42 -5.41 -0.38 -26.62
N ASP A 43 -5.36 0.94 -26.78
CA ASP A 43 -4.56 1.67 -27.76
C ASP A 43 -3.08 1.85 -27.37
N GLY A 44 -2.66 1.37 -26.20
CA GLY A 44 -1.27 1.47 -25.70
C GLY A 44 -0.97 2.74 -24.91
N ARG A 45 -1.92 3.65 -24.75
CA ARG A 45 -1.78 4.88 -23.97
C ARG A 45 -1.60 4.54 -22.49
N PHE A 46 -0.66 5.23 -21.82
CA PHE A 46 -0.45 5.11 -20.38
C PHE A 46 -1.69 5.52 -19.59
N LEU A 47 -2.00 4.75 -18.53
CA LEU A 47 -3.09 5.05 -17.62
C LEU A 47 -2.63 5.21 -16.18
N ALA A 48 -1.73 4.33 -15.69
CA ALA A 48 -1.25 4.38 -14.32
C ALA A 48 0.01 3.52 -14.11
N TRP A 49 0.80 3.83 -13.11
CA TRP A 49 1.67 2.90 -12.40
C TRP A 49 0.86 2.20 -11.32
N ALA A 50 1.02 0.89 -11.17
CA ALA A 50 0.17 0.13 -10.27
C ALA A 50 0.83 -1.14 -9.74
N ALA A 51 0.31 -1.67 -8.63
CA ALA A 51 0.68 -3.00 -8.13
C ALA A 51 -0.21 -4.09 -8.70
N TYR A 52 0.37 -5.24 -9.02
CA TYR A 52 -0.35 -6.40 -9.54
C TYR A 52 -0.61 -7.44 -8.44
N SER A 53 -1.84 -7.94 -8.39
CA SER A 53 -2.29 -8.96 -7.42
C SER A 53 -2.92 -10.15 -8.17
N PRO A 54 -2.16 -11.22 -8.45
CA PRO A 54 -2.64 -12.34 -9.31
C PRO A 54 -3.82 -13.12 -8.72
N SER A 55 -3.97 -13.13 -7.40
CA SER A 55 -5.03 -13.89 -6.70
C SER A 55 -6.26 -13.06 -6.37
N SER A 56 -6.17 -11.73 -6.46
CA SER A 56 -7.27 -10.82 -6.09
C SER A 56 -8.23 -10.57 -7.25
N MET A 57 -9.51 -10.37 -6.96
CA MET A 57 -10.48 -9.82 -7.92
C MET A 57 -10.13 -8.40 -8.34
N ILE A 58 -9.58 -7.58 -7.41
CA ILE A 58 -8.96 -6.30 -7.73
C ILE A 58 -7.54 -6.58 -8.18
N ARG A 59 -7.40 -6.89 -9.46
CA ARG A 59 -6.16 -7.39 -10.07
C ARG A 59 -5.03 -6.38 -10.07
N VAL A 60 -5.36 -5.10 -10.11
CA VAL A 60 -4.40 -4.01 -10.15
C VAL A 60 -4.89 -2.85 -9.27
N ARG A 61 -3.96 -2.30 -8.46
CA ARG A 61 -4.20 -1.10 -7.65
C ARG A 61 -3.22 0.00 -8.03
N ALA A 62 -3.73 1.12 -8.51
CA ALA A 62 -2.92 2.24 -9.00
C ALA A 62 -2.16 2.93 -7.86
N TRP A 63 -0.86 3.12 -8.04
CA TRP A 63 0.02 3.95 -7.24
C TRP A 63 -0.02 5.41 -7.69
N SER A 64 0.15 5.62 -8.99
CA SER A 64 0.22 6.94 -9.60
C SER A 64 -0.39 6.96 -10.98
N PHE A 65 -0.96 8.12 -11.33
CA PHE A 65 -1.50 8.43 -12.66
C PHE A 65 -0.58 9.39 -13.43
N ASP A 66 0.58 9.67 -12.89
CA ASP A 66 1.64 10.45 -13.55
C ASP A 66 2.68 9.49 -14.14
N GLU A 67 2.85 9.54 -15.45
CA GLU A 67 3.79 8.67 -16.16
C GLU A 67 5.25 8.94 -15.79
N ALA A 68 5.59 10.19 -15.42
CA ALA A 68 6.93 10.57 -15.02
C ALA A 68 7.28 10.14 -13.59
N GLU A 69 6.28 9.75 -12.77
CA GLU A 69 6.52 9.40 -11.37
C GLU A 69 7.17 8.02 -11.24
N ARG A 70 8.25 7.95 -10.46
CA ARG A 70 8.90 6.67 -10.10
C ARG A 70 8.28 6.14 -8.82
N ILE A 71 7.97 4.84 -8.81
CA ILE A 71 7.49 4.14 -7.62
C ILE A 71 8.69 3.51 -6.92
N ASP A 72 9.23 4.25 -5.97
CA ASP A 72 10.41 3.92 -5.16
C ASP A 72 10.20 4.37 -3.69
N ALA A 73 11.21 4.24 -2.85
CA ALA A 73 11.13 4.63 -1.43
C ALA A 73 10.73 6.11 -1.27
N ALA A 74 11.26 7.01 -2.11
CA ALA A 74 10.94 8.43 -2.05
C ALA A 74 9.47 8.72 -2.42
N PHE A 75 8.86 7.91 -3.29
CA PHE A 75 7.42 7.98 -3.56
C PHE A 75 6.61 7.71 -2.29
N PHE A 76 6.92 6.62 -1.57
CA PHE A 76 6.21 6.26 -0.34
C PHE A 76 6.44 7.29 0.77
N GLU A 77 7.67 7.80 0.91
CA GLU A 77 8.01 8.86 1.85
C GLU A 77 7.12 10.10 1.64
N ARG A 78 7.02 10.60 0.41
CA ARG A 78 6.17 11.75 0.08
C ARG A 78 4.69 11.49 0.38
N ARG A 79 4.18 10.29 0.09
CA ARG A 79 2.77 9.92 0.34
C ARG A 79 2.48 9.82 1.84
N ILE A 80 3.38 9.21 2.61
CA ILE A 80 3.30 9.14 4.08
C ILE A 80 3.33 10.55 4.67
N ALA A 81 4.31 11.37 4.31
CA ALA A 81 4.43 12.74 4.81
C ALA A 81 3.16 13.57 4.53
N ARG A 82 2.56 13.42 3.33
CA ARG A 82 1.29 14.07 2.99
C ARG A 82 0.14 13.59 3.88
N ALA A 83 0.04 12.29 4.12
CA ALA A 83 -1.00 11.72 4.99
C ALA A 83 -0.87 12.25 6.42
N LEU A 84 0.33 12.26 6.97
CA LEU A 84 0.62 12.78 8.32
C LEU A 84 0.31 14.29 8.42
N ALA A 85 0.72 15.08 7.43
CA ALA A 85 0.45 16.52 7.40
C ALA A 85 -1.06 16.81 7.36
N LEU A 86 -1.87 15.98 6.65
CA LEU A 86 -3.33 16.12 6.66
C LEU A 86 -3.90 15.90 8.06
N ARG A 87 -3.46 14.87 8.80
CA ARG A 87 -3.92 14.57 10.16
C ARG A 87 -3.49 15.66 11.15
N GLY A 88 -2.27 16.17 11.00
CA GLY A 88 -1.80 17.32 11.81
C GLY A 88 -2.70 18.54 11.68
N ARG A 89 -3.22 18.84 10.48
CA ARG A 89 -4.16 19.95 10.25
C ARG A 89 -5.55 19.71 10.85
N LEU A 90 -5.97 18.44 10.99
CA LEU A 90 -7.27 18.12 11.59
C LEU A 90 -7.27 18.27 13.12
N ALA A 91 -6.08 18.36 13.74
CA ALA A 91 -5.87 18.60 15.18
C ALA A 91 -6.78 17.73 16.08
N VAL A 92 -6.90 16.43 15.76
CA VAL A 92 -7.74 15.50 16.52
C VAL A 92 -7.12 15.29 17.90
N ALA A 93 -7.83 15.74 18.94
CA ALA A 93 -7.45 15.54 20.33
C ALA A 93 -7.81 14.10 20.76
N SER A 94 -6.98 13.13 20.40
CA SER A 94 -7.17 11.71 20.74
C SER A 94 -5.84 10.98 20.77
N ASP A 95 -5.71 10.04 21.69
CA ASP A 95 -4.56 9.12 21.75
C ASP A 95 -4.59 8.06 20.65
N GLY A 96 -5.75 7.86 20.01
CA GLY A 96 -5.95 6.95 18.89
C GLY A 96 -6.33 7.70 17.61
N VAL A 97 -5.40 7.76 16.64
CA VAL A 97 -5.61 8.49 15.39
C VAL A 97 -5.23 7.64 14.19
N ARG A 98 -6.11 7.55 13.19
CA ARG A 98 -5.77 6.96 11.89
C ARG A 98 -4.87 7.89 11.11
N LEU A 99 -3.61 7.47 10.92
CA LEU A 99 -2.60 8.24 10.21
C LEU A 99 -2.67 8.02 8.70
N VAL A 100 -2.94 6.78 8.26
CA VAL A 100 -3.05 6.43 6.83
C VAL A 100 -4.31 5.61 6.61
N HIS A 101 -5.07 5.95 5.55
CA HIS A 101 -6.30 5.28 5.16
C HIS A 101 -6.27 4.87 3.69
N ALA A 102 -5.42 3.92 3.37
CA ALA A 102 -5.34 3.22 2.09
C ALA A 102 -5.45 4.14 0.85
N GLU A 103 -6.40 3.86 -0.03
CA GLU A 103 -6.61 4.57 -1.29
C GLU A 103 -6.92 6.05 -1.08
N ALA A 104 -7.55 6.43 0.03
CA ALA A 104 -7.84 7.84 0.34
C ALA A 104 -6.58 8.69 0.50
N ASP A 105 -5.47 8.08 0.92
CA ASP A 105 -4.17 8.73 1.06
C ASP A 105 -3.21 8.41 -0.12
N GLY A 106 -3.70 7.70 -1.15
CA GLY A 106 -2.89 7.27 -2.28
C GLY A 106 -1.86 6.19 -1.93
N LEU A 107 -2.15 5.39 -0.90
CA LEU A 107 -1.34 4.26 -0.42
C LEU A 107 -2.20 2.98 -0.39
N PRO A 108 -2.63 2.45 -1.56
CA PRO A 108 -3.58 1.35 -1.65
C PRO A 108 -3.16 0.14 -0.80
N GLY A 109 -4.07 -0.26 0.11
CA GLY A 109 -3.84 -1.40 0.98
C GLY A 109 -3.01 -1.13 2.23
N LEU A 110 -2.69 0.13 2.57
CA LEU A 110 -2.03 0.49 3.81
C LEU A 110 -3.00 1.17 4.78
N ILE A 111 -3.16 0.61 5.96
CA ILE A 111 -3.85 1.27 7.07
C ILE A 111 -2.86 1.41 8.22
N VAL A 112 -2.78 2.62 8.79
CA VAL A 112 -1.92 2.89 9.95
C VAL A 112 -2.70 3.67 10.98
N ASP A 113 -2.80 3.12 12.16
CA ASP A 113 -3.37 3.76 13.35
C ASP A 113 -2.26 4.02 14.37
N ARG A 114 -2.31 5.19 15.02
CA ARG A 114 -1.42 5.55 16.13
C ARG A 114 -2.18 5.44 17.44
N TYR A 115 -1.53 4.87 18.45
CA TYR A 115 -2.00 4.79 19.83
C TYR A 115 -0.86 5.25 20.76
N GLY A 116 -0.93 6.49 21.22
CA GLY A 116 0.15 7.09 21.98
C GLY A 116 1.47 7.15 21.18
N ASP A 117 2.47 6.40 21.64
CA ASP A 117 3.78 6.28 21.01
C ASP A 117 3.97 5.00 20.15
N LEU A 118 2.90 4.23 19.94
CA LEU A 118 2.90 3.02 19.13
C LEU A 118 2.09 3.17 17.84
N LEU A 119 2.51 2.45 16.80
CA LEU A 119 1.79 2.32 15.54
C LEU A 119 1.19 0.92 15.40
N SER A 120 -0.02 0.84 14.85
CA SER A 120 -0.61 -0.38 14.33
C SER A 120 -0.74 -0.27 12.82
N ALA A 121 -0.07 -1.12 12.07
CA ALA A 121 -0.08 -1.10 10.61
C ALA A 121 -0.72 -2.37 10.03
N GLN A 122 -1.47 -2.21 8.94
CA GLN A 122 -2.04 -3.30 8.16
C GLN A 122 -1.60 -3.16 6.70
N PHE A 123 -0.97 -4.20 6.18
CA PHE A 123 -0.54 -4.32 4.79
C PHE A 123 -1.52 -5.28 4.08
N LEU A 124 -2.52 -4.74 3.39
CA LEU A 124 -3.71 -5.46 2.92
C LEU A 124 -3.71 -5.80 1.43
N SER A 125 -2.65 -5.47 0.72
CA SER A 125 -2.52 -5.77 -0.71
C SER A 125 -1.14 -6.32 -1.04
N ALA A 126 -1.04 -7.15 -2.08
CA ALA A 126 0.24 -7.71 -2.52
C ALA A 126 1.28 -6.62 -2.82
N GLY A 127 0.85 -5.49 -3.37
CA GLY A 127 1.73 -4.35 -3.63
C GLY A 127 2.29 -3.74 -2.35
N MET A 128 1.44 -3.54 -1.36
CA MET A 128 1.87 -2.96 -0.08
C MET A 128 2.71 -3.97 0.72
N GLU A 129 2.41 -5.26 0.63
CA GLU A 129 3.23 -6.32 1.24
C GLU A 129 4.66 -6.33 0.67
N ARG A 130 4.81 -6.14 -0.64
CA ARG A 130 6.14 -6.07 -1.29
C ARG A 130 6.98 -4.88 -0.79
N TRP A 131 6.33 -3.78 -0.41
CA TRP A 131 6.97 -2.57 0.12
C TRP A 131 6.97 -2.50 1.64
N ARG A 132 6.52 -3.55 2.32
CA ARG A 132 6.26 -3.58 3.76
C ARG A 132 7.42 -3.05 4.59
N ASP A 133 8.62 -3.61 4.43
CA ASP A 133 9.77 -3.26 5.27
C ASP A 133 10.18 -1.79 5.04
N THR A 134 10.26 -1.35 3.79
CA THR A 134 10.52 0.06 3.43
C THR A 134 9.47 1.01 4.02
N VAL A 135 8.19 0.67 3.91
CA VAL A 135 7.09 1.50 4.41
C VAL A 135 7.08 1.53 5.94
N ALA A 136 7.36 0.41 6.60
CA ALA A 136 7.48 0.35 8.06
C ALA A 136 8.60 1.26 8.58
N ASP A 137 9.78 1.21 7.97
CA ASP A 137 10.91 2.07 8.32
C ASP A 137 10.58 3.56 8.12
N LEU A 138 9.97 3.90 6.99
CA LEU A 138 9.53 5.28 6.71
C LEU A 138 8.49 5.78 7.71
N LEU A 139 7.55 4.94 8.12
CA LEU A 139 6.56 5.28 9.14
C LEU A 139 7.21 5.54 10.49
N MET A 140 8.14 4.67 10.91
CA MET A 140 8.87 4.84 12.17
C MET A 140 9.68 6.14 12.18
N GLN A 141 10.41 6.43 11.09
CA GLN A 141 11.18 7.67 10.94
C GLN A 141 10.27 8.91 10.97
N ALA A 142 9.18 8.90 10.20
CA ALA A 142 8.31 10.08 10.04
C ALA A 142 7.50 10.39 11.30
N THR A 143 7.21 9.40 12.15
CA THR A 143 6.37 9.58 13.34
C THR A 143 7.15 9.68 14.64
N GLY A 144 8.40 9.22 14.67
CA GLY A 144 9.18 9.05 15.90
C GLY A 144 8.56 8.03 16.87
N ALA A 145 7.70 7.12 16.38
CA ALA A 145 7.05 6.14 17.22
C ALA A 145 8.08 5.17 17.83
N ARG A 146 7.80 4.67 19.04
CA ARG A 146 8.66 3.73 19.73
C ARG A 146 8.61 2.32 19.15
N GLY A 147 7.49 1.96 18.50
CA GLY A 147 7.31 0.65 17.89
C GLY A 147 6.16 0.64 16.89
N LEU A 148 6.23 -0.31 15.95
CA LEU A 148 5.19 -0.60 14.99
C LEU A 148 4.77 -2.06 15.14
N TYR A 149 3.48 -2.26 15.41
CA TYR A 149 2.85 -3.56 15.46
C TYR A 149 2.14 -3.83 14.14
N GLU A 150 2.53 -4.89 13.44
CA GLU A 150 1.83 -5.33 12.24
C GLU A 150 0.61 -6.18 12.59
N ARG A 151 -0.56 -5.72 12.22
CA ARG A 151 -1.82 -6.42 12.40
C ARG A 151 -2.24 -7.08 11.09
N SER A 152 -2.02 -8.39 10.98
CA SER A 152 -2.23 -9.15 9.74
C SER A 152 -3.39 -10.15 9.82
N ASP A 153 -4.29 -9.98 10.77
CA ASP A 153 -5.42 -10.87 11.04
C ASP A 153 -6.66 -10.61 10.17
N SER A 154 -6.60 -9.66 9.23
CA SER A 154 -7.75 -9.33 8.39
C SER A 154 -8.03 -10.40 7.33
N GLY A 155 -9.31 -10.76 7.16
CA GLY A 155 -9.77 -11.67 6.10
C GLY A 155 -9.43 -11.18 4.67
N THR A 156 -9.14 -9.90 4.50
CA THR A 156 -8.75 -9.27 3.23
C THR A 156 -7.46 -9.87 2.67
N ARG A 157 -6.49 -10.23 3.53
CA ARG A 157 -5.23 -10.87 3.09
C ARG A 157 -5.46 -12.26 2.49
N GLN A 158 -6.45 -12.99 2.95
CA GLN A 158 -6.80 -14.30 2.36
C GLN A 158 -7.29 -14.14 0.92
N LEU A 159 -8.02 -13.05 0.61
CA LEU A 159 -8.47 -12.72 -0.75
C LEU A 159 -7.33 -12.30 -1.67
N GLU A 160 -6.22 -11.85 -1.11
CA GLU A 160 -4.98 -11.52 -1.85
C GLU A 160 -4.04 -12.73 -1.99
N GLY A 161 -4.38 -13.89 -1.40
CA GLY A 161 -3.57 -15.11 -1.46
C GLY A 161 -2.40 -15.14 -0.48
N ASP A 162 -2.43 -14.32 0.55
CA ASP A 162 -1.35 -14.19 1.51
C ASP A 162 -1.64 -14.89 2.85
N ARG A 163 -0.56 -15.23 3.59
CA ARG A 163 -0.64 -15.88 4.91
C ARG A 163 -0.80 -14.83 6.01
N LYS A 164 -1.52 -15.20 7.08
CA LYS A 164 -1.58 -14.39 8.30
C LYS A 164 -0.20 -14.31 8.93
N SER A 165 0.33 -13.12 9.14
CA SER A 165 1.52 -12.88 9.95
C SER A 165 1.28 -11.71 10.91
N THR A 166 1.88 -11.79 12.10
CA THR A 166 1.88 -10.73 13.09
C THR A 166 3.32 -10.47 13.46
N ARG A 167 3.79 -9.23 13.31
CA ARG A 167 5.16 -8.83 13.62
C ARG A 167 5.19 -7.57 14.45
N LEU A 168 6.15 -7.50 15.36
CA LEU A 168 6.51 -6.29 16.07
C LEU A 168 7.84 -5.77 15.50
N ASN A 169 7.85 -4.53 15.00
CA ASN A 169 9.06 -3.83 14.63
C ASN A 169 9.32 -2.71 15.65
N SER A 170 10.51 -2.67 16.24
CA SER A 170 10.89 -1.65 17.22
C SER A 170 12.18 -0.96 16.78
N SER A 171 12.30 0.34 17.05
CA SER A 171 13.48 1.15 16.76
C SER A 171 14.71 0.82 17.62
N HIS A 172 14.60 -0.15 18.54
CA HIS A 172 15.72 -0.62 19.37
C HIS A 172 15.89 -2.13 19.28
N GLU A 173 17.13 -2.57 19.04
CA GLU A 173 17.62 -3.97 18.97
C GLU A 173 17.37 -4.83 20.23
N TRP A 174 16.54 -4.43 21.16
CA TRP A 174 16.42 -5.01 22.51
C TRP A 174 15.37 -6.10 22.67
N ILE A 175 14.58 -6.45 21.66
CA ILE A 175 13.51 -7.44 21.83
C ILE A 175 13.80 -8.80 21.16
N SER A 176 15.00 -9.04 20.67
CA SER A 176 15.37 -10.36 20.13
C SER A 176 15.87 -11.37 21.19
N ARG A 177 15.72 -11.10 22.47
CA ARG A 177 16.10 -12.02 23.57
C ARG A 177 15.04 -12.08 24.65
N MET A 178 13.89 -12.69 24.37
CA MET A 178 13.12 -13.34 25.43
C MET A 178 13.35 -14.85 25.36
N PRO A 179 13.84 -15.49 26.43
CA PRO A 179 13.91 -16.94 26.48
C PRO A 179 12.49 -17.50 26.55
N SER A 180 12.24 -18.53 25.75
CA SER A 180 11.04 -19.35 25.84
C SER A 180 10.95 -19.96 27.22
N SER A 181 9.92 -19.66 27.97
CA SER A 181 9.51 -20.40 29.16
C SER A 181 8.45 -21.39 28.77
#